data_ca6f409d5c6fd9ce63502383973e740d
#
_entry.id   ca6f409d5c6fd9ce63502383973e740d
#
_cell.length_a   1.000
_cell.length_b   1.000
_cell.length_c   1.000
_cell.angle_alpha   90.00
_cell.angle_beta   90.00
_cell.angle_gamma   90.00
#
_symmetry.space_group_name_H-M   'P 1'
#
loop_
_entity.id
_entity.type
_entity.pdbx_description
1 polymer ?
#
loop_
_entity_poly.entity_id
_entity_poly.type
_entity_poly.pdbx_seq_one_letter_code
_entity_poly.pdbx_strand_id
1 'polypeptide(L)'
;MLDERYIVEKSKALVWAQFQDYSPGELKILDTYLSRIDPRNPDASLVTFTKKEYAELMGLDSDIRTEQLKSYTGGLLSNVVTIDLPDKGYVQYPLFSEAKCYLDDKSGQVTIEVDCNHKLKTAFFDIARNGYVRYQLKNIISLKSQYSVRLYPKLKDRPFGWTVSVAELREMLGATAASYDVFKDFNKHVLQKAVKEINDITDITVTTENVRKGRSVVSIRFKVTEKTPHVLSKEDAELFAEKKEVEEDEDQILLDGVIDANFVDVEDPDDPLALCASALPSNFTREQVELLRSLAVDHLPFTVASLAEKEIWLHDYLDQKTKLMQATPDVYAPFAWLRRAVMEDWK
;
A
#
# COMPACT_ATOMS: atom_id res chain seq x y z
N MET A 1 24.92 0.34 -4.15
CA MET A 1 24.64 1.62 -3.44
C MET A 1 23.13 1.76 -3.37
N LEU A 2 22.59 2.08 -2.20
CA LEU A 2 21.14 2.33 -2.07
C LEU A 2 20.76 3.50 -2.98
N ASP A 3 19.83 3.27 -3.90
CA ASP A 3 19.25 4.34 -4.69
C ASP A 3 18.01 4.87 -3.96
N GLU A 4 18.17 6.02 -3.33
CA GLU A 4 17.12 6.65 -2.53
C GLU A 4 15.90 7.09 -3.35
N ARG A 5 16.04 7.12 -4.71
CA ARG A 5 14.97 7.48 -5.64
C ARG A 5 14.00 6.33 -5.90
N TYR A 6 14.36 5.10 -5.54
CA TYR A 6 13.48 3.95 -5.72
C TYR A 6 12.13 4.15 -5.06
N ILE A 7 11.10 3.66 -5.73
CA ILE A 7 9.72 3.70 -5.27
C ILE A 7 9.39 2.39 -4.57
N VAL A 8 8.82 2.50 -3.39
CA VAL A 8 8.26 1.36 -2.65
C VAL A 8 6.78 1.25 -3.01
N GLU A 9 6.37 0.10 -3.50
CA GLU A 9 4.96 -0.27 -3.68
C GLU A 9 4.60 -1.34 -2.63
N LYS A 10 3.93 -0.91 -1.57
CA LYS A 10 3.61 -1.76 -0.42
C LYS A 10 2.12 -2.05 -0.36
N SER A 11 1.75 -3.33 -0.45
CA SER A 11 0.34 -3.72 -0.37
C SER A 11 -0.30 -3.28 0.94
N LYS A 12 -1.61 -3.00 0.92
CA LYS A 12 -2.36 -2.65 2.14
C LYS A 12 -2.28 -3.75 3.19
N ALA A 13 -2.24 -5.03 2.79
CA ALA A 13 -2.02 -6.13 3.71
C ALA A 13 -0.72 -5.97 4.52
N LEU A 14 0.38 -5.59 3.88
CA LEU A 14 1.66 -5.32 4.55
C LEU A 14 1.68 -3.96 5.27
N VAL A 15 0.95 -2.94 4.81
CA VAL A 15 0.85 -1.67 5.54
C VAL A 15 0.19 -1.84 6.89
N TRP A 16 -0.90 -2.63 6.95
CA TRP A 16 -1.69 -2.83 8.16
C TRP A 16 -1.29 -4.04 8.99
N ALA A 17 -0.36 -4.86 8.49
CA ALA A 17 0.19 -5.98 9.23
C ALA A 17 0.84 -5.55 10.55
N GLN A 18 0.86 -6.47 11.52
CA GLN A 18 1.47 -6.25 12.82
C GLN A 18 2.91 -6.79 12.82
N PHE A 19 3.86 -5.90 13.07
CA PHE A 19 5.30 -6.15 13.05
C PHE A 19 5.91 -6.00 14.46
N GLN A 20 5.36 -6.68 15.47
CA GLN A 20 5.72 -6.41 16.87
C GLN A 20 7.21 -6.58 17.15
N ASP A 21 7.79 -7.68 16.68
CA ASP A 21 9.17 -8.07 16.99
C ASP A 21 10.21 -7.55 15.97
N TYR A 22 9.75 -6.87 14.92
CA TYR A 22 10.64 -6.33 13.90
C TYR A 22 11.33 -5.05 14.38
N SER A 23 12.65 -5.00 14.22
CA SER A 23 13.44 -3.79 14.40
C SER A 23 13.19 -2.77 13.27
N PRO A 24 13.52 -1.49 13.49
CA PRO A 24 13.45 -0.49 12.42
C PRO A 24 14.29 -0.88 11.19
N GLY A 25 15.46 -1.48 11.39
CA GLY A 25 16.32 -1.95 10.31
C GLY A 25 15.68 -3.04 9.46
N GLU A 26 15.07 -4.03 10.09
CA GLU A 26 14.37 -5.11 9.38
C GLU A 26 13.17 -4.59 8.58
N LEU A 27 12.44 -3.59 9.08
CA LEU A 27 11.37 -2.93 8.33
C LEU A 27 11.92 -2.13 7.14
N LYS A 28 13.09 -1.50 7.27
CA LYS A 28 13.77 -0.83 6.14
C LYS A 28 14.26 -1.83 5.10
N ILE A 29 14.73 -3.02 5.51
CA ILE A 29 15.07 -4.12 4.61
C ILE A 29 13.83 -4.56 3.83
N LEU A 30 12.68 -4.71 4.50
CA LEU A 30 11.42 -5.02 3.81
C LEU A 30 11.08 -3.95 2.76
N ASP A 31 11.13 -2.67 3.12
CA ASP A 31 10.79 -1.60 2.18
C ASP A 31 11.81 -1.48 1.03
N THR A 32 13.10 -1.72 1.31
CA THR A 32 14.12 -1.80 0.25
C THR A 32 13.91 -3.02 -0.65
N TYR A 33 13.52 -4.16 -0.08
CA TYR A 33 13.15 -5.35 -0.83
C TYR A 33 11.98 -5.04 -1.79
N LEU A 34 10.90 -4.45 -1.27
CA LEU A 34 9.72 -4.06 -2.06
C LEU A 34 10.05 -3.06 -3.18
N SER A 35 11.04 -2.20 -2.99
CA SER A 35 11.48 -1.25 -4.01
C SER A 35 12.29 -1.87 -5.16
N ARG A 36 12.72 -3.13 -4.99
CA ARG A 36 13.58 -3.85 -5.96
C ARG A 36 12.88 -5.00 -6.68
N ILE A 37 11.74 -5.47 -6.15
CA ILE A 37 10.92 -6.46 -6.85
C ILE A 37 9.99 -5.75 -7.83
N ASP A 38 9.63 -6.45 -8.91
CA ASP A 38 8.49 -6.09 -9.74
C ASP A 38 7.25 -6.78 -9.17
N PRO A 39 6.30 -6.04 -8.60
CA PRO A 39 5.11 -6.63 -8.00
C PRO A 39 4.18 -7.34 -9.01
N ARG A 40 4.45 -7.19 -10.31
CA ARG A 40 3.73 -7.89 -11.39
C ARG A 40 4.41 -9.21 -11.78
N ASN A 41 5.65 -9.45 -11.31
CA ASN A 41 6.42 -10.65 -11.63
C ASN A 41 6.74 -11.48 -10.38
N PRO A 42 5.83 -12.37 -9.94
CA PRO A 42 6.01 -13.16 -8.72
C PRO A 42 7.13 -14.20 -8.80
N ASP A 43 7.69 -14.45 -9.97
CA ASP A 43 8.79 -15.41 -10.15
C ASP A 43 10.16 -14.76 -9.93
N ALA A 44 10.25 -13.43 -9.94
CA ALA A 44 11.44 -12.65 -9.64
C ALA A 44 11.44 -12.13 -8.19
N SER A 45 11.35 -13.04 -7.23
CA SER A 45 11.24 -12.70 -5.80
C SER A 45 12.59 -12.58 -5.07
N LEU A 46 13.69 -12.96 -5.71
CA LEU A 46 15.01 -12.92 -5.09
C LEU A 46 15.62 -11.52 -5.20
N VAL A 47 15.93 -10.90 -4.07
CA VAL A 47 16.58 -9.59 -4.00
C VAL A 47 17.96 -9.69 -3.38
N THR A 48 18.90 -9.01 -3.97
CA THR A 48 20.29 -8.99 -3.56
C THR A 48 20.66 -7.69 -2.84
N PHE A 49 21.37 -7.81 -1.74
CA PHE A 49 21.95 -6.70 -0.97
C PHE A 49 23.46 -6.89 -0.89
N THR A 50 24.22 -5.82 -1.00
CA THR A 50 25.61 -5.86 -0.55
C THR A 50 25.68 -5.85 0.98
N LYS A 51 26.76 -6.40 1.56
CA LYS A 51 26.99 -6.35 3.00
C LYS A 51 26.90 -4.91 3.55
N LYS A 52 27.44 -3.94 2.81
CA LYS A 52 27.43 -2.53 3.18
C LYS A 52 26.00 -1.97 3.24
N GLU A 53 25.19 -2.22 2.22
CA GLU A 53 23.79 -1.78 2.20
C GLU A 53 22.99 -2.42 3.32
N TYR A 54 23.17 -3.71 3.56
CA TYR A 54 22.48 -4.41 4.64
C TYR A 54 22.85 -3.82 6.02
N ALA A 55 24.15 -3.58 6.26
CA ALA A 55 24.62 -2.97 7.50
C ALA A 55 24.05 -1.56 7.69
N GLU A 56 24.05 -0.74 6.64
CA GLU A 56 23.51 0.61 6.66
C GLU A 56 22.01 0.63 7.01
N LEU A 57 21.21 -0.24 6.38
CA LEU A 57 19.76 -0.37 6.64
C LEU A 57 19.49 -0.82 8.08
N MET A 58 20.30 -1.73 8.59
CA MET A 58 20.20 -2.24 9.96
C MET A 58 20.75 -1.27 11.01
N GLY A 59 21.40 -0.17 10.60
CA GLY A 59 22.08 0.78 11.49
C GLY A 59 23.32 0.18 12.16
N LEU A 60 24.01 -0.73 11.47
CA LEU A 60 25.21 -1.41 11.93
C LEU A 60 26.46 -0.81 11.30
N ASP A 61 27.63 -1.14 11.88
CA ASP A 61 28.92 -0.79 11.29
C ASP A 61 29.11 -1.55 9.96
N SER A 62 29.67 -0.88 8.95
CA SER A 62 30.01 -1.49 7.66
C SER A 62 31.00 -2.65 7.77
N ASP A 63 31.84 -2.67 8.82
CA ASP A 63 32.85 -3.69 9.09
C ASP A 63 32.33 -4.90 9.86
N ILE A 64 31.00 -5.06 9.96
CA ILE A 64 30.35 -6.19 10.60
C ILE A 64 30.95 -7.53 10.15
N ARG A 65 31.26 -8.42 11.10
CA ARG A 65 31.79 -9.75 10.82
C ARG A 65 30.71 -10.67 10.24
N THR A 66 31.11 -11.63 9.42
CA THR A 66 30.17 -12.59 8.81
C THR A 66 29.37 -13.39 9.85
N GLU A 67 30.00 -13.74 10.99
CA GLU A 67 29.31 -14.43 12.07
C GLU A 67 28.21 -13.58 12.73
N GLN A 68 28.44 -12.27 12.86
CA GLN A 68 27.42 -11.36 13.34
C GLN A 68 26.31 -11.18 12.32
N LEU A 69 26.67 -11.09 11.03
CA LEU A 69 25.70 -11.00 9.94
C LEU A 69 24.75 -12.20 9.94
N LYS A 70 25.27 -13.41 10.21
CA LYS A 70 24.45 -14.63 10.38
C LYS A 70 23.38 -14.48 11.47
N SER A 71 23.71 -13.81 12.57
CA SER A 71 22.72 -13.57 13.64
C SER A 71 21.61 -12.61 13.18
N TYR A 72 21.97 -11.55 12.45
CA TYR A 72 20.98 -10.57 11.97
C TYR A 72 20.08 -11.14 10.86
N THR A 73 20.63 -11.89 9.92
CA THR A 73 19.83 -12.58 8.89
C THR A 73 18.95 -13.66 9.50
N GLY A 74 19.44 -14.37 10.53
CA GLY A 74 18.63 -15.31 11.31
C GLY A 74 17.47 -14.62 12.05
N GLY A 75 17.69 -13.44 12.62
CA GLY A 75 16.64 -12.60 13.21
C GLY A 75 15.56 -12.25 12.19
N LEU A 76 15.97 -11.78 11.01
CA LEU A 76 15.06 -11.42 9.92
C LEU A 76 14.15 -12.59 9.50
N LEU A 77 14.65 -13.83 9.51
CA LEU A 77 13.91 -15.04 9.16
C LEU A 77 13.03 -15.58 10.30
N SER A 78 13.33 -15.24 11.55
CA SER A 78 12.60 -15.76 12.73
C SER A 78 11.42 -14.88 13.14
N ASN A 79 11.45 -13.60 12.79
CA ASN A 79 10.39 -12.67 13.14
C ASN A 79 9.13 -12.95 12.31
N VAL A 80 7.99 -12.92 12.99
CA VAL A 80 6.67 -13.25 12.41
C VAL A 80 5.87 -11.97 12.17
N VAL A 81 5.27 -11.87 11.00
CA VAL A 81 4.24 -10.87 10.69
C VAL A 81 2.87 -11.47 10.94
N THR A 82 1.99 -10.72 11.60
CA THR A 82 0.58 -11.08 11.77
C THR A 82 -0.27 -10.23 10.83
N ILE A 83 -1.10 -10.89 10.03
CA ILE A 83 -2.05 -10.28 9.11
C ILE A 83 -3.45 -10.68 9.55
N ASP A 84 -4.28 -9.69 9.87
CA ASP A 84 -5.67 -9.92 10.24
C ASP A 84 -6.50 -10.32 9.01
N LEU A 85 -7.40 -11.27 9.21
CA LEU A 85 -8.31 -11.77 8.19
C LEU A 85 -9.71 -11.14 8.36
N PRO A 86 -10.50 -11.03 7.26
CA PRO A 86 -11.85 -10.45 7.30
C PRO A 86 -12.82 -11.15 8.25
N ASP A 87 -12.63 -12.43 8.50
CA ASP A 87 -13.47 -13.30 9.36
C ASP A 87 -13.11 -13.24 10.85
N LYS A 88 -12.38 -12.22 11.27
CA LYS A 88 -11.82 -12.02 12.63
C LYS A 88 -10.76 -13.03 13.06
N GLY A 89 -10.22 -13.80 12.12
CA GLY A 89 -9.03 -14.61 12.30
C GLY A 89 -7.76 -13.83 12.00
N TYR A 90 -6.64 -14.51 12.11
CA TYR A 90 -5.34 -13.98 11.68
C TYR A 90 -4.48 -15.11 11.10
N VAL A 91 -3.46 -14.70 10.35
CA VAL A 91 -2.42 -15.60 9.85
C VAL A 91 -1.05 -15.05 10.23
N GLN A 92 -0.14 -15.94 10.56
CA GLN A 92 1.21 -15.59 10.98
C GLN A 92 2.24 -16.32 10.12
N TYR A 93 3.17 -15.57 9.55
CA TYR A 93 4.27 -16.09 8.75
C TYR A 93 5.53 -15.27 8.96
N PRO A 94 6.75 -15.84 8.83
CA PRO A 94 7.94 -15.05 8.58
C PRO A 94 7.81 -14.37 7.21
N LEU A 95 8.29 -13.13 7.10
CA LEU A 95 8.25 -12.38 5.82
C LEU A 95 9.09 -13.05 4.74
N PHE A 96 10.25 -13.54 5.13
CA PHE A 96 11.24 -14.12 4.23
C PHE A 96 11.43 -15.60 4.55
N SER A 97 11.63 -16.42 3.51
CA SER A 97 11.86 -17.84 3.64
C SER A 97 13.34 -18.21 3.59
N GLU A 98 14.15 -17.36 2.98
CA GLU A 98 15.58 -17.58 2.80
C GLU A 98 16.36 -16.27 2.90
N ALA A 99 17.53 -16.36 3.54
CA ALA A 99 18.58 -15.36 3.49
C ALA A 99 19.92 -16.07 3.30
N LYS A 100 20.52 -15.94 2.13
CA LYS A 100 21.78 -16.57 1.75
C LYS A 100 22.87 -15.53 1.73
N CYS A 101 23.96 -15.79 2.44
CA CYS A 101 25.13 -14.92 2.48
C CYS A 101 26.33 -15.65 1.89
N TYR A 102 26.99 -15.05 0.91
CA TYR A 102 28.15 -15.64 0.24
C TYR A 102 29.09 -14.56 -0.28
N LEU A 103 30.33 -14.97 -0.59
CA LEU A 103 31.29 -14.14 -1.33
C LEU A 103 30.99 -14.28 -2.82
N ASP A 104 30.64 -13.19 -3.47
CA ASP A 104 30.45 -13.19 -4.91
C ASP A 104 31.80 -13.17 -5.61
N ASP A 105 32.09 -14.25 -6.33
CA ASP A 105 33.38 -14.46 -7.04
C ASP A 105 33.67 -13.38 -8.11
N LYS A 106 32.61 -12.75 -8.65
CA LYS A 106 32.75 -11.75 -9.71
C LYS A 106 33.09 -10.38 -9.16
N SER A 107 32.42 -9.96 -8.10
CA SER A 107 32.60 -8.64 -7.48
C SER A 107 33.61 -8.67 -6.34
N GLY A 108 33.93 -9.84 -5.78
CA GLY A 108 34.74 -9.98 -4.56
C GLY A 108 34.08 -9.41 -3.31
N GLN A 109 32.76 -9.17 -3.36
CA GLN A 109 32.00 -8.59 -2.24
C GLN A 109 31.12 -9.65 -1.57
N VAL A 110 30.93 -9.48 -0.26
CA VAL A 110 29.95 -10.29 0.48
C VAL A 110 28.55 -9.80 0.10
N THR A 111 27.77 -10.73 -0.40
CA THR A 111 26.43 -10.53 -0.93
C THR A 111 25.41 -11.28 -0.08
N ILE A 112 24.25 -10.68 0.13
CA ILE A 112 23.13 -11.27 0.85
C ILE A 112 21.94 -11.32 -0.10
N GLU A 113 21.49 -12.53 -0.41
CA GLU A 113 20.27 -12.77 -1.16
C GLU A 113 19.14 -13.02 -0.16
N VAL A 114 17.99 -12.40 -0.39
CA VAL A 114 16.79 -12.54 0.44
C VAL A 114 15.63 -12.91 -0.47
N ASP A 115 14.88 -13.96 -0.10
CA ASP A 115 13.69 -14.37 -0.82
C ASP A 115 12.45 -14.31 0.08
N CYS A 116 11.33 -13.84 -0.48
CA CYS A 116 10.09 -13.73 0.28
C CYS A 116 9.48 -15.11 0.58
N ASN A 117 8.69 -15.17 1.63
CA ASN A 117 7.91 -16.37 1.93
C ASN A 117 6.80 -16.55 0.90
N HIS A 118 6.81 -17.68 0.17
CA HIS A 118 5.81 -17.97 -0.87
C HIS A 118 4.38 -18.05 -0.34
N LYS A 119 4.16 -18.25 0.94
CA LYS A 119 2.83 -18.15 1.56
C LYS A 119 2.30 -16.73 1.60
N LEU A 120 3.21 -15.74 1.49
CA LEU A 120 2.89 -14.32 1.45
C LEU A 120 3.00 -13.71 0.04
N LYS A 121 3.20 -14.52 -1.02
CA LYS A 121 3.31 -14.00 -2.40
C LYS A 121 2.20 -13.03 -2.78
N THR A 122 0.96 -13.29 -2.40
CA THR A 122 -0.16 -12.38 -2.64
C THR A 122 -0.01 -11.02 -1.96
N ALA A 123 0.63 -10.98 -0.79
CA ALA A 123 0.90 -9.72 -0.10
C ALA A 123 2.07 -8.92 -0.71
N PHE A 124 2.99 -9.59 -1.39
CA PHE A 124 4.14 -8.96 -2.05
C PHE A 124 3.86 -8.58 -3.50
N PHE A 125 3.13 -9.39 -4.25
CA PHE A 125 3.02 -9.30 -5.70
C PHE A 125 1.61 -9.02 -6.22
N ASP A 126 0.55 -9.36 -5.52
CA ASP A 126 -0.84 -9.09 -5.96
C ASP A 126 -1.32 -7.73 -5.41
N ILE A 127 -0.54 -6.69 -5.68
CA ILE A 127 -0.81 -5.34 -5.15
C ILE A 127 -2.03 -4.69 -5.79
N ALA A 128 -2.30 -4.97 -7.07
CA ALA A 128 -3.43 -4.42 -7.80
C ALA A 128 -4.77 -4.86 -7.18
N ARG A 129 -4.87 -6.14 -6.78
CA ARG A 129 -6.07 -6.71 -6.16
C ARG A 129 -6.31 -6.21 -4.75
N ASN A 130 -5.22 -6.08 -3.96
CA ASN A 130 -5.30 -5.75 -2.53
C ASN A 130 -5.20 -4.24 -2.25
N GLY A 131 -4.94 -3.43 -3.28
CA GLY A 131 -4.56 -2.05 -3.15
C GLY A 131 -3.16 -1.90 -2.52
N TYR A 132 -2.52 -0.79 -2.76
CA TYR A 132 -1.15 -0.53 -2.29
C TYR A 132 -0.93 0.95 -2.00
N VAL A 133 0.19 1.25 -1.36
CA VAL A 133 0.67 2.59 -1.05
C VAL A 133 2.02 2.78 -1.74
N ARG A 134 2.21 3.95 -2.36
CA ARG A 134 3.48 4.32 -3.01
C ARG A 134 4.17 5.43 -2.24
N TYR A 135 5.47 5.31 -2.07
CA TYR A 135 6.34 6.36 -1.50
C TYR A 135 7.80 6.13 -1.89
N GLN A 136 8.58 7.20 -1.86
CA GLN A 136 10.01 7.10 -2.15
C GLN A 136 10.74 6.38 -1.02
N LEU A 137 11.66 5.48 -1.36
CA LEU A 137 12.46 4.71 -0.42
C LEU A 137 13.21 5.61 0.57
N LYS A 138 13.73 6.76 0.11
CA LYS A 138 14.42 7.73 0.97
C LYS A 138 13.63 8.15 2.19
N ASN A 139 12.30 8.26 2.07
CA ASN A 139 11.46 8.72 3.18
C ASN A 139 11.50 7.72 4.34
N ILE A 140 11.53 6.41 4.05
CA ILE A 140 11.51 5.39 5.11
C ILE A 140 12.90 5.10 5.67
N ILE A 141 13.93 5.03 4.80
CA ILE A 141 15.28 4.73 5.26
C ILE A 141 15.89 5.84 6.11
N SER A 142 15.47 7.10 5.90
CA SER A 142 15.94 8.25 6.66
C SER A 142 15.31 8.36 8.07
N LEU A 143 14.17 7.70 8.32
CA LEU A 143 13.54 7.65 9.63
C LEU A 143 14.38 6.83 10.61
N LYS A 144 14.54 7.31 11.84
CA LYS A 144 15.33 6.65 12.89
C LYS A 144 14.46 5.98 13.95
N SER A 145 13.32 6.60 14.26
CA SER A 145 12.41 6.07 15.27
C SER A 145 11.63 4.85 14.77
N GLN A 146 11.60 3.78 15.56
CA GLN A 146 10.74 2.62 15.29
C GLN A 146 9.26 3.00 15.11
N TYR A 147 8.81 4.03 15.80
CA TYR A 147 7.42 4.50 15.74
C TYR A 147 7.13 5.24 14.43
N SER A 148 8.08 6.02 13.95
CA SER A 148 7.97 6.75 12.68
C SER A 148 7.97 5.79 11.49
N VAL A 149 8.86 4.79 11.49
CA VAL A 149 8.95 3.76 10.45
C VAL A 149 7.63 2.97 10.34
N ARG A 150 6.95 2.70 11.46
CA ARG A 150 5.67 2.00 11.49
C ARG A 150 4.47 2.90 11.15
N LEU A 151 4.53 4.17 11.52
CA LEU A 151 3.43 5.10 11.35
C LEU A 151 3.34 5.66 9.93
N TYR A 152 4.47 5.99 9.30
CA TYR A 152 4.53 6.66 8.02
C TYR A 152 3.77 5.94 6.88
N PRO A 153 3.94 4.63 6.62
CA PRO A 153 3.19 3.93 5.59
C PRO A 153 1.67 3.93 5.85
N LYS A 154 1.24 3.86 7.11
CA LYS A 154 -0.18 3.91 7.49
C LYS A 154 -0.80 5.28 7.21
N LEU A 155 -0.04 6.35 7.44
CA LEU A 155 -0.47 7.71 7.11
C LEU A 155 -0.54 7.95 5.60
N LYS A 156 0.37 7.38 4.82
CA LYS A 156 0.31 7.41 3.34
C LYS A 156 -0.92 6.66 2.79
N ASP A 157 -1.42 5.63 3.48
CA ASP A 157 -2.67 4.95 3.11
C ASP A 157 -3.93 5.77 3.46
N ARG A 158 -3.79 6.84 4.25
CA ARG A 158 -4.89 7.67 4.75
C ARG A 158 -4.69 9.16 4.40
N PRO A 159 -4.61 9.53 3.12
CA PRO A 159 -4.25 10.89 2.69
C PRO A 159 -5.27 11.96 3.12
N PHE A 160 -6.52 11.57 3.42
CA PHE A 160 -7.58 12.50 3.86
C PHE A 160 -7.74 12.54 5.39
N GLY A 161 -6.87 11.84 6.12
CA GLY A 161 -6.92 11.77 7.57
C GLY A 161 -7.42 10.43 8.09
N TRP A 162 -7.19 10.22 9.37
CA TRP A 162 -7.44 8.95 10.04
C TRP A 162 -7.74 9.19 11.52
N THR A 163 -8.78 8.55 12.04
CA THR A 163 -9.08 8.52 13.47
C THR A 163 -8.93 7.11 13.98
N VAL A 164 -8.12 6.94 15.03
CA VAL A 164 -7.80 5.64 15.62
C VAL A 164 -7.84 5.73 17.14
N SER A 165 -8.23 4.66 17.82
CA SER A 165 -8.18 4.62 19.29
C SER A 165 -6.73 4.65 19.79
N VAL A 166 -6.54 5.19 21.00
CA VAL A 166 -5.20 5.23 21.62
C VAL A 166 -4.66 3.81 21.83
N ALA A 167 -5.53 2.86 22.16
CA ALA A 167 -5.13 1.45 22.38
C ALA A 167 -4.63 0.81 21.09
N GLU A 168 -5.41 0.88 20.01
CA GLU A 168 -5.02 0.36 18.69
C GLU A 168 -3.74 1.02 18.16
N LEU A 169 -3.62 2.36 18.32
CA LEU A 169 -2.43 3.07 17.87
C LEU A 169 -1.18 2.61 18.61
N ARG A 170 -1.26 2.39 19.92
CA ARG A 170 -0.15 1.86 20.73
C ARG A 170 0.28 0.48 20.25
N GLU A 171 -0.67 -0.40 19.99
CA GLU A 171 -0.43 -1.74 19.48
C GLU A 171 0.25 -1.69 18.10
N MET A 172 -0.31 -0.94 17.15
CA MET A 172 0.23 -0.77 15.81
C MET A 172 1.65 -0.21 15.77
N LEU A 173 1.98 0.65 16.73
CA LEU A 173 3.32 1.23 16.86
C LEU A 173 4.29 0.35 17.64
N GLY A 174 3.82 -0.72 18.27
CA GLY A 174 4.63 -1.53 19.18
C GLY A 174 4.98 -0.80 20.48
N ALA A 175 4.16 0.18 20.90
CA ALA A 175 4.35 0.93 22.13
C ALA A 175 3.66 0.25 23.32
N THR A 176 4.04 -1.01 23.59
CA THR A 176 3.36 -1.90 24.54
C THR A 176 3.87 -1.78 25.97
N ALA A 177 4.96 -1.03 26.22
CA ALA A 177 5.49 -0.85 27.57
C ALA A 177 4.45 -0.23 28.52
N ALA A 178 4.37 -0.72 29.77
CA ALA A 178 3.41 -0.27 30.77
C ALA A 178 3.52 1.26 31.06
N SER A 179 4.70 1.87 30.88
CA SER A 179 4.87 3.32 30.98
C SER A 179 3.99 4.12 30.00
N TYR A 180 3.60 3.51 28.89
CA TYR A 180 2.74 4.14 27.88
C TYR A 180 1.23 3.93 28.11
N ASP A 181 0.83 3.24 29.18
CA ASP A 181 -0.57 3.18 29.61
C ASP A 181 -1.09 4.57 29.99
N VAL A 182 -0.19 5.42 30.49
CA VAL A 182 -0.48 6.84 30.72
C VAL A 182 -0.41 7.61 29.40
N PHE A 183 -1.53 8.10 28.92
CA PHE A 183 -1.61 8.82 27.62
C PHE A 183 -0.59 9.95 27.51
N LYS A 184 -0.31 10.70 28.59
CA LYS A 184 0.67 11.78 28.59
C LYS A 184 2.06 11.31 28.16
N ASP A 185 2.48 10.15 28.64
CA ASP A 185 3.82 9.60 28.36
C ASP A 185 3.87 8.99 26.96
N PHE A 186 2.83 8.26 26.54
CA PHE A 186 2.66 7.81 25.17
C PHE A 186 2.69 8.99 24.19
N ASN A 187 1.89 10.02 24.44
CA ASN A 187 1.84 11.19 23.57
C ASN A 187 3.21 11.87 23.45
N LYS A 188 3.89 12.11 24.58
CA LYS A 188 5.15 12.84 24.61
C LYS A 188 6.31 12.05 24.01
N HIS A 189 6.44 10.77 24.35
CA HIS A 189 7.62 9.97 24.05
C HIS A 189 7.49 9.12 22.78
N VAL A 190 6.27 8.85 22.32
CA VAL A 190 5.97 8.04 21.12
C VAL A 190 5.37 8.93 20.04
N LEU A 191 4.13 9.38 20.24
CA LEU A 191 3.34 10.01 19.17
C LEU A 191 3.95 11.32 18.65
N GLN A 192 4.24 12.29 19.54
CA GLN A 192 4.75 13.59 19.12
C GLN A 192 6.17 13.50 18.54
N LYS A 193 6.99 12.56 19.01
CA LYS A 193 8.30 12.31 18.42
C LYS A 193 8.20 11.72 17.02
N ALA A 194 7.30 10.74 16.83
CA ALA A 194 7.09 10.15 15.53
C ALA A 194 6.52 11.16 14.52
N VAL A 195 5.51 11.92 14.92
CA VAL A 195 4.91 12.98 14.08
C VAL A 195 5.93 14.05 13.71
N LYS A 196 6.75 14.49 14.68
CA LYS A 196 7.80 15.48 14.42
C LYS A 196 8.81 14.95 13.40
N GLU A 197 9.31 13.73 13.58
CA GLU A 197 10.30 13.14 12.66
C GLU A 197 9.71 12.96 11.24
N ILE A 198 8.48 12.50 11.13
CA ILE A 198 7.78 12.37 9.84
C ILE A 198 7.66 13.74 9.18
N ASN A 199 7.26 14.77 9.92
CA ASN A 199 7.14 16.13 9.41
C ASN A 199 8.50 16.73 8.97
N ASP A 200 9.57 16.43 9.67
CA ASP A 200 10.90 16.96 9.36
C ASP A 200 11.53 16.26 8.14
N ILE A 201 11.29 14.96 7.95
CA ILE A 201 12.06 14.12 7.02
C ILE A 201 11.28 13.73 5.77
N THR A 202 9.95 13.46 5.88
CA THR A 202 9.19 12.83 4.78
C THR A 202 8.43 13.84 3.91
N ASP A 203 7.75 13.32 2.90
CA ASP A 203 6.95 14.05 1.91
C ASP A 203 5.54 14.46 2.41
N ILE A 204 5.20 14.16 3.66
CA ILE A 204 3.91 14.54 4.25
C ILE A 204 4.07 15.45 5.46
N THR A 205 3.05 16.26 5.70
CA THR A 205 2.85 17.01 6.94
C THR A 205 1.66 16.44 7.71
N VAL A 206 1.87 16.16 8.97
CA VAL A 206 0.89 15.51 9.84
C VAL A 206 0.60 16.38 11.06
N THR A 207 -0.67 16.60 11.33
CA THR A 207 -1.14 17.19 12.59
C THR A 207 -2.04 16.22 13.33
N THR A 208 -2.09 16.34 14.65
CA THR A 208 -2.86 15.44 15.51
C THR A 208 -3.83 16.21 16.39
N GLU A 209 -5.05 15.70 16.53
CA GLU A 209 -6.07 16.21 17.43
C GLU A 209 -6.50 15.11 18.41
N ASN A 210 -6.62 15.47 19.69
CA ASN A 210 -7.05 14.54 20.73
C ASN A 210 -8.58 14.48 20.77
N VAL A 211 -9.15 13.30 20.52
CA VAL A 211 -10.58 13.03 20.70
C VAL A 211 -10.82 12.55 22.13
N ARG A 212 -11.68 13.27 22.86
CA ARG A 212 -11.92 13.03 24.28
C ARG A 212 -13.30 12.42 24.54
N LYS A 213 -13.36 11.55 25.56
CA LYS A 213 -14.62 11.12 26.20
C LYS A 213 -14.53 11.50 27.68
N GLY A 214 -15.23 12.55 28.06
CA GLY A 214 -15.07 13.18 29.38
C GLY A 214 -13.64 13.76 29.54
N ARG A 215 -12.95 13.35 30.60
CA ARG A 215 -11.56 13.80 30.88
C ARG A 215 -10.47 13.01 30.14
N SER A 216 -10.82 11.85 29.61
CA SER A 216 -9.85 10.93 28.99
C SER A 216 -9.75 11.14 27.50
N VAL A 217 -8.53 11.07 26.95
CA VAL A 217 -8.29 10.98 25.50
C VAL A 217 -8.48 9.53 25.09
N VAL A 218 -9.43 9.27 24.19
CA VAL A 218 -9.79 7.90 23.75
C VAL A 218 -9.32 7.59 22.34
N SER A 219 -9.17 8.62 21.50
CA SER A 219 -8.70 8.45 20.12
C SER A 219 -7.84 9.62 19.68
N ILE A 220 -7.06 9.41 18.66
CA ILE A 220 -6.27 10.43 17.97
C ILE A 220 -6.82 10.57 16.56
N ARG A 221 -7.08 11.80 16.14
CA ARG A 221 -7.39 12.14 14.76
C ARG A 221 -6.13 12.71 14.12
N PHE A 222 -5.67 12.05 13.07
CA PHE A 222 -4.60 12.51 12.20
C PHE A 222 -5.20 13.31 11.05
N LYS A 223 -4.56 14.41 10.69
CA LYS A 223 -4.79 15.15 9.46
C LYS A 223 -3.48 15.09 8.68
N VAL A 224 -3.55 14.58 7.47
CA VAL A 224 -2.38 14.37 6.60
C VAL A 224 -2.49 15.32 5.41
N THR A 225 -1.40 15.96 5.07
CA THR A 225 -1.29 16.82 3.89
C THR A 225 0.02 16.49 3.19
N GLU A 226 0.00 16.24 1.90
CA GLU A 226 1.22 16.09 1.13
C GLU A 226 1.95 17.43 1.08
N LYS A 227 3.25 17.41 1.32
CA LYS A 227 4.08 18.57 1.05
C LYS A 227 4.05 18.75 -0.46
N THR A 228 3.85 19.99 -0.90
CA THR A 228 3.91 20.33 -2.34
C THR A 228 5.13 19.63 -2.94
N PRO A 229 4.99 18.93 -4.07
CA PRO A 229 6.11 18.21 -4.64
C PRO A 229 7.29 19.17 -4.74
N HIS A 230 8.40 18.85 -4.08
CA HIS A 230 9.66 19.45 -4.44
C HIS A 230 9.72 19.31 -5.96
N VAL A 231 9.83 20.45 -6.67
CA VAL A 231 10.03 20.44 -8.12
C VAL A 231 11.05 19.34 -8.36
N LEU A 232 10.60 18.25 -8.97
CA LEU A 232 11.46 17.14 -9.33
C LEU A 232 12.68 17.74 -9.99
N SER A 233 13.89 17.40 -9.54
CA SER A 233 15.08 17.85 -10.27
C SER A 233 14.89 17.43 -11.73
N LYS A 234 15.52 18.13 -12.68
CA LYS A 234 15.42 17.71 -14.10
C LYS A 234 15.77 16.22 -14.26
N GLU A 235 16.70 15.71 -13.46
CA GLU A 235 17.13 14.32 -13.41
C GLU A 235 16.04 13.38 -12.87
N ASP A 236 15.27 13.79 -11.86
CA ASP A 236 14.10 13.03 -11.39
C ASP A 236 12.98 13.03 -12.43
N ALA A 237 12.79 14.16 -13.15
CA ALA A 237 11.81 14.24 -14.22
C ALA A 237 12.20 13.40 -15.44
N GLU A 238 13.50 13.31 -15.77
CA GLU A 238 14.02 12.46 -16.85
C GLU A 238 13.88 10.97 -16.50
N LEU A 239 14.15 10.57 -15.24
CA LEU A 239 13.97 9.19 -14.79
C LEU A 239 12.50 8.77 -14.76
N PHE A 240 11.59 9.71 -14.44
CA PHE A 240 10.14 9.49 -14.55
C PHE A 240 9.68 9.50 -16.01
N ALA A 241 10.33 10.30 -16.89
CA ALA A 241 10.08 10.30 -18.32
C ALA A 241 10.56 8.98 -18.97
N GLU A 242 11.77 8.48 -18.63
CA GLU A 242 12.25 7.18 -19.12
C GLU A 242 11.37 6.00 -18.64
N LYS A 243 10.92 6.01 -17.38
CA LYS A 243 9.94 5.00 -16.90
C LYS A 243 8.56 5.19 -17.56
N LYS A 244 8.18 6.43 -17.83
CA LYS A 244 6.93 6.74 -18.50
C LYS A 244 7.01 6.42 -19.99
N GLU A 245 8.17 6.60 -20.64
CA GLU A 245 8.38 6.14 -22.02
C GLU A 245 8.36 4.60 -22.11
N VAL A 246 8.88 3.87 -21.12
CA VAL A 246 8.76 2.41 -21.05
C VAL A 246 7.33 1.98 -20.70
N GLU A 247 6.64 2.70 -19.81
CA GLU A 247 5.20 2.50 -19.52
C GLU A 247 4.32 3.02 -20.69
N GLU A 248 4.70 4.10 -21.38
CA GLU A 248 3.99 4.61 -22.58
C GLU A 248 4.27 3.74 -23.81
N ASP A 249 5.44 3.09 -23.93
CA ASP A 249 5.68 2.06 -24.96
C ASP A 249 4.91 0.76 -24.62
N GLU A 250 4.79 0.37 -23.36
CA GLU A 250 3.91 -0.72 -22.95
C GLU A 250 2.43 -0.34 -23.02
N ASP A 251 2.05 0.90 -22.65
CA ASP A 251 0.71 1.48 -22.84
C ASP A 251 0.43 1.81 -24.31
N GLN A 252 1.42 2.08 -25.15
CA GLN A 252 1.26 2.28 -26.60
C GLN A 252 1.21 0.94 -27.33
N ILE A 253 1.88 -0.09 -26.84
CA ILE A 253 1.66 -1.49 -27.24
C ILE A 253 0.29 -1.97 -26.76
N LEU A 254 -0.18 -1.53 -25.58
CA LEU A 254 -1.54 -1.73 -25.09
C LEU A 254 -2.55 -0.85 -25.84
N LEU A 255 -2.19 0.37 -26.27
CA LEU A 255 -3.05 1.25 -27.08
C LEU A 255 -3.11 0.84 -28.56
N ASP A 256 -2.06 0.30 -29.14
CA ASP A 256 -2.09 -0.39 -30.45
C ASP A 256 -2.79 -1.76 -30.36
N GLY A 257 -2.85 -2.38 -29.15
CA GLY A 257 -3.72 -3.51 -28.83
C GLY A 257 -5.15 -3.10 -28.42
N VAL A 258 -5.36 -1.87 -27.99
CA VAL A 258 -6.65 -1.22 -27.61
C VAL A 258 -7.46 -0.77 -28.84
N ILE A 259 -6.95 -0.91 -30.05
CA ILE A 259 -7.83 -0.89 -31.25
C ILE A 259 -8.82 -2.07 -31.25
N ASP A 260 -8.63 -3.00 -30.33
CA ASP A 260 -9.59 -4.06 -29.99
C ASP A 260 -10.01 -3.97 -28.49
N ALA A 261 -10.08 -2.78 -27.92
CA ALA A 261 -10.68 -2.60 -26.59
C ALA A 261 -12.14 -3.10 -26.67
N ASN A 262 -12.40 -4.19 -26.02
CA ASN A 262 -13.68 -4.87 -25.98
C ASN A 262 -14.68 -4.02 -25.16
N PHE A 263 -15.18 -2.95 -25.79
CA PHE A 263 -16.24 -2.10 -25.23
C PHE A 263 -17.58 -2.83 -25.37
N VAL A 264 -18.48 -2.52 -24.46
CA VAL A 264 -19.87 -2.98 -24.56
C VAL A 264 -20.57 -2.15 -25.63
N ASP A 265 -21.15 -2.80 -26.63
CA ASP A 265 -22.03 -2.13 -27.59
C ASP A 265 -23.39 -1.88 -26.91
N VAL A 266 -23.64 -0.64 -26.54
CA VAL A 266 -24.89 -0.24 -25.86
C VAL A 266 -26.09 -0.22 -26.79
N GLU A 267 -25.88 -0.29 -28.11
CA GLU A 267 -26.94 -0.39 -29.13
C GLU A 267 -27.28 -1.85 -29.51
N ASP A 268 -26.47 -2.82 -29.06
CA ASP A 268 -26.73 -4.24 -29.26
C ASP A 268 -27.75 -4.77 -28.24
N PRO A 269 -28.99 -5.07 -28.63
CA PRO A 269 -30.02 -5.55 -27.71
C PRO A 269 -29.75 -6.96 -27.17
N ASP A 270 -28.85 -7.70 -27.81
CA ASP A 270 -28.46 -9.06 -27.41
C ASP A 270 -27.26 -9.10 -26.48
N ASP A 271 -26.55 -7.95 -26.28
CA ASP A 271 -25.46 -7.87 -25.31
C ASP A 271 -26.00 -7.78 -23.87
N PRO A 272 -25.71 -8.76 -23.01
CA PRO A 272 -26.24 -8.81 -21.64
C PRO A 272 -25.75 -7.68 -20.75
N LEU A 273 -24.74 -6.90 -21.19
CA LEU A 273 -24.19 -5.76 -20.45
C LEU A 273 -24.64 -4.40 -21.00
N ALA A 274 -25.29 -4.37 -22.18
CA ALA A 274 -25.66 -3.13 -22.85
C ALA A 274 -26.45 -2.17 -21.95
N LEU A 275 -27.43 -2.70 -21.22
CA LEU A 275 -28.25 -1.89 -20.32
C LEU A 275 -27.42 -1.30 -19.15
N CYS A 276 -26.57 -2.08 -18.51
CA CYS A 276 -25.69 -1.58 -17.44
C CYS A 276 -24.63 -0.61 -17.98
N ALA A 277 -24.08 -0.86 -19.18
CA ALA A 277 -23.10 0.01 -19.80
C ALA A 277 -23.69 1.38 -20.17
N SER A 278 -24.98 1.47 -20.54
CA SER A 278 -25.63 2.74 -20.84
C SER A 278 -25.76 3.67 -19.62
N ALA A 279 -25.69 3.14 -18.42
CA ALA A 279 -25.68 3.89 -17.16
C ALA A 279 -24.30 4.42 -16.76
N LEU A 280 -23.24 4.01 -17.46
CA LEU A 280 -21.84 4.29 -17.10
C LEU A 280 -21.18 5.21 -18.15
N PRO A 281 -20.03 5.84 -17.84
CA PRO A 281 -19.24 6.55 -18.83
C PRO A 281 -18.86 5.68 -20.03
N SER A 282 -18.98 6.20 -21.24
CA SER A 282 -18.77 5.47 -22.50
C SER A 282 -17.36 4.95 -22.76
N ASN A 283 -16.39 5.39 -21.96
CA ASN A 283 -14.99 4.98 -22.03
C ASN A 283 -14.66 3.78 -21.11
N PHE A 284 -15.66 3.11 -20.55
CA PHE A 284 -15.42 1.93 -19.71
C PHE A 284 -15.36 0.67 -20.57
N THR A 285 -14.33 -0.15 -20.33
CA THR A 285 -14.16 -1.43 -20.99
C THR A 285 -15.21 -2.46 -20.50
N ARG A 286 -15.44 -3.49 -21.29
CA ARG A 286 -16.35 -4.59 -20.93
C ARG A 286 -16.07 -5.18 -19.55
N GLU A 287 -14.79 -5.41 -19.23
CA GLU A 287 -14.38 -5.94 -17.93
C GLU A 287 -14.72 -4.99 -16.76
N GLN A 288 -14.60 -3.68 -16.99
CA GLN A 288 -14.95 -2.68 -16.01
C GLN A 288 -16.46 -2.62 -15.76
N VAL A 289 -17.27 -2.74 -16.80
CA VAL A 289 -18.73 -2.82 -16.72
C VAL A 289 -19.17 -4.10 -15.99
N GLU A 290 -18.59 -5.25 -16.34
CA GLU A 290 -18.86 -6.54 -15.68
C GLU A 290 -18.54 -6.48 -14.18
N LEU A 291 -17.39 -5.89 -13.82
CA LEU A 291 -17.00 -5.74 -12.41
C LEU A 291 -17.98 -4.86 -11.64
N LEU A 292 -18.33 -3.69 -12.17
CA LEU A 292 -19.29 -2.79 -11.51
C LEU A 292 -20.67 -3.44 -11.37
N ARG A 293 -21.13 -4.15 -12.40
CA ARG A 293 -22.37 -4.91 -12.37
C ARG A 293 -22.33 -6.02 -11.31
N SER A 294 -21.24 -6.76 -11.21
CA SER A 294 -21.09 -7.82 -10.21
C SER A 294 -21.12 -7.28 -8.77
N LEU A 295 -20.45 -6.15 -8.52
CA LEU A 295 -20.47 -5.49 -7.22
C LEU A 295 -21.84 -4.91 -6.87
N ALA A 296 -22.58 -4.39 -7.85
CA ALA A 296 -23.91 -3.86 -7.64
C ALA A 296 -24.94 -4.95 -7.28
N VAL A 297 -24.72 -6.19 -7.73
CA VAL A 297 -25.60 -7.34 -7.38
C VAL A 297 -25.64 -7.59 -5.86
N ASP A 298 -24.58 -7.30 -5.13
CA ASP A 298 -24.56 -7.49 -3.68
C ASP A 298 -25.51 -6.55 -2.93
N HIS A 299 -25.98 -5.47 -3.58
CA HIS A 299 -26.93 -4.51 -3.04
C HIS A 299 -28.36 -4.73 -3.50
N LEU A 300 -28.62 -5.81 -4.29
CA LEU A 300 -29.93 -6.10 -4.85
C LEU A 300 -30.97 -6.37 -3.76
N PRO A 301 -32.11 -5.66 -3.75
CA PRO A 301 -33.19 -5.94 -2.79
C PRO A 301 -33.81 -7.33 -2.98
N PHE A 302 -34.17 -8.00 -1.89
CA PHE A 302 -34.87 -9.27 -1.91
C PHE A 302 -36.25 -9.25 -2.60
N THR A 303 -36.77 -8.04 -2.88
CA THR A 303 -38.06 -7.85 -3.54
C THR A 303 -38.01 -8.01 -5.07
N VAL A 304 -36.83 -8.03 -5.66
CA VAL A 304 -36.59 -8.17 -7.09
C VAL A 304 -36.71 -9.66 -7.46
N ALA A 305 -37.78 -10.04 -8.13
CA ALA A 305 -38.13 -11.45 -8.35
C ALA A 305 -37.81 -11.97 -9.77
N SER A 306 -37.75 -11.09 -10.77
CA SER A 306 -37.49 -11.48 -12.16
C SER A 306 -36.13 -11.02 -12.69
N LEU A 307 -35.63 -11.70 -13.73
CA LEU A 307 -34.36 -11.32 -14.37
C LEU A 307 -34.45 -9.92 -14.99
N ALA A 308 -35.57 -9.57 -15.61
CA ALA A 308 -35.79 -8.25 -16.21
C ALA A 308 -35.80 -7.13 -15.16
N GLU A 309 -36.47 -7.35 -14.02
CA GLU A 309 -36.48 -6.40 -12.91
C GLU A 309 -35.06 -6.22 -12.32
N LYS A 310 -34.27 -7.30 -12.29
CA LYS A 310 -32.89 -7.26 -11.85
C LYS A 310 -32.02 -6.37 -12.74
N GLU A 311 -32.10 -6.52 -14.04
CA GLU A 311 -31.32 -5.72 -14.99
C GLU A 311 -31.71 -4.24 -14.95
N ILE A 312 -32.98 -3.91 -14.84
CA ILE A 312 -33.48 -2.54 -14.70
C ILE A 312 -32.97 -1.93 -13.38
N TRP A 313 -33.04 -2.69 -12.29
CA TRP A 313 -32.59 -2.22 -11.00
C TRP A 313 -31.06 -1.95 -11.01
N LEU A 314 -30.27 -2.83 -11.63
CA LEU A 314 -28.83 -2.68 -11.75
C LEU A 314 -28.47 -1.43 -12.57
N HIS A 315 -29.16 -1.19 -13.67
CA HIS A 315 -29.03 0.02 -14.47
C HIS A 315 -29.29 1.26 -13.60
N ASP A 316 -30.45 1.35 -12.95
CA ASP A 316 -30.86 2.51 -12.16
C ASP A 316 -29.90 2.77 -10.98
N TYR A 317 -29.42 1.70 -10.35
CA TYR A 317 -28.43 1.80 -9.28
C TYR A 317 -27.09 2.35 -9.78
N LEU A 318 -26.57 1.86 -10.89
CA LEU A 318 -25.31 2.34 -11.48
C LEU A 318 -25.46 3.76 -12.03
N ASP A 319 -26.59 4.12 -12.61
CA ASP A 319 -26.91 5.48 -13.07
C ASP A 319 -26.92 6.46 -11.90
N GLN A 320 -27.51 6.08 -10.76
CA GLN A 320 -27.48 6.90 -9.55
C GLN A 320 -26.04 7.16 -9.07
N LYS A 321 -25.18 6.12 -9.06
CA LYS A 321 -23.77 6.29 -8.67
C LYS A 321 -23.00 7.15 -9.69
N THR A 322 -23.30 7.01 -10.98
CA THR A 322 -22.69 7.85 -12.04
C THR A 322 -23.10 9.32 -11.89
N LYS A 323 -24.37 9.60 -11.60
CA LYS A 323 -24.85 10.97 -11.32
C LYS A 323 -24.18 11.56 -10.08
N LEU A 324 -24.03 10.75 -9.03
CA LEU A 324 -23.31 11.17 -7.81
C LEU A 324 -21.84 11.51 -8.12
N MET A 325 -21.18 10.71 -8.95
CA MET A 325 -19.82 10.96 -9.42
C MET A 325 -19.74 12.28 -10.20
N GLN A 326 -20.65 12.51 -11.12
CA GLN A 326 -20.68 13.72 -11.94
C GLN A 326 -20.94 15.00 -11.13
N ALA A 327 -21.67 14.87 -10.00
CA ALA A 327 -21.91 15.96 -9.06
C ALA A 327 -20.74 16.20 -8.10
N THR A 328 -19.78 15.27 -8.03
CA THR A 328 -18.60 15.38 -7.16
C THR A 328 -17.49 16.13 -7.89
N PRO A 329 -16.97 17.26 -7.35
CA PRO A 329 -15.85 17.96 -7.98
C PRO A 329 -14.56 17.13 -7.92
N ASP A 330 -13.69 17.32 -8.92
CA ASP A 330 -12.34 16.79 -8.98
C ASP A 330 -12.22 15.25 -8.96
N VAL A 331 -13.09 14.54 -9.67
CA VAL A 331 -12.97 13.09 -9.87
C VAL A 331 -11.95 12.81 -10.98
N TYR A 332 -10.72 12.48 -10.62
CA TYR A 332 -9.62 12.19 -11.57
C TYR A 332 -9.62 10.75 -12.10
N ALA A 333 -10.26 9.81 -11.41
CA ALA A 333 -10.30 8.39 -11.77
C ALA A 333 -11.75 7.86 -11.69
N PRO A 334 -12.58 8.06 -12.73
CA PRO A 334 -14.00 7.72 -12.72
C PRO A 334 -14.30 6.26 -12.34
N PHE A 335 -13.57 5.31 -12.90
CA PHE A 335 -13.78 3.89 -12.61
C PHE A 335 -13.45 3.54 -11.14
N ALA A 336 -12.32 4.01 -10.63
CA ALA A 336 -11.94 3.74 -9.23
C ALA A 336 -12.92 4.39 -8.25
N TRP A 337 -13.42 5.58 -8.58
CA TRP A 337 -14.43 6.28 -7.79
C TRP A 337 -15.76 5.51 -7.78
N LEU A 338 -16.28 5.13 -8.96
CA LEU A 338 -17.53 4.37 -9.08
C LEU A 338 -17.45 3.02 -8.41
N ARG A 339 -16.34 2.28 -8.60
CA ARG A 339 -16.10 1.01 -7.92
C ARG A 339 -16.24 1.16 -6.40
N ARG A 340 -15.65 2.21 -5.83
CA ARG A 340 -15.72 2.46 -4.40
C ARG A 340 -17.12 2.88 -3.96
N ALA A 341 -17.79 3.75 -4.72
CA ALA A 341 -19.15 4.21 -4.43
C ALA A 341 -20.16 3.05 -4.47
N VAL A 342 -19.95 2.06 -5.35
CA VAL A 342 -20.75 0.84 -5.39
C VAL A 342 -20.42 -0.06 -4.20
N MET A 343 -19.15 -0.34 -3.91
CA MET A 343 -18.74 -1.21 -2.80
C MET A 343 -19.20 -0.70 -1.42
N GLU A 344 -19.17 0.60 -1.20
CA GLU A 344 -19.52 1.25 0.07
C GLU A 344 -20.97 1.78 0.09
N ASP A 345 -21.72 1.57 -0.96
CA ASP A 345 -23.13 2.00 -1.18
C ASP A 345 -23.35 3.49 -0.84
N TRP A 346 -22.53 4.37 -1.41
CA TRP A 346 -22.65 5.82 -1.20
C TRP A 346 -23.99 6.34 -1.72
N LYS A 347 -24.63 7.23 -0.92
CA LYS A 347 -25.92 7.83 -1.20
C LYS A 347 -25.80 9.29 -1.58
#